data_d9c8caa5767960526982a03988bd36fd
#
_entry.id   d9c8caa5767960526982a03988bd36fd
#
_cell.length_a   1.000
_cell.length_b   1.000
_cell.length_c   1.000
_cell.angle_alpha   90.00
_cell.angle_beta   90.00
_cell.angle_gamma   90.00
#
_symmetry.space_group_name_H-M   'P 1'
#
loop_
_entity.id
_entity.type
_entity.pdbx_description
1 polymer ?
#
loop_
_entity_poly.entity_id
_entity_poly.type
_entity_poly.pdbx_seq_one_letter_code
_entity_poly.pdbx_strand_id
1 'polypeptide(L)'
;MSKTPKAEPIHVQEFTVKQSKYDVCGKLPIRSVLLVPSGSGKTVLPQNMILDIYRDCFSRIFVCSPSIEVDVTWKPVKQYIEKRVKVSHTAEEPIYFDHYDPEALANILDTQHKITNVLKKRCDAKLFKY
;
A
#
# COMPACT_ATOMS: atom_id res chain seq x y z
N MET A 1 -40.43 -3.77 37.89
CA MET A 1 -40.16 -4.36 36.57
C MET A 1 -38.67 -4.57 36.42
N SER A 2 -38.25 -5.79 36.32
CA SER A 2 -36.83 -6.10 36.03
C SER A 2 -36.56 -5.88 34.55
N LYS A 3 -35.58 -5.05 34.23
CA LYS A 3 -35.08 -4.90 32.86
C LYS A 3 -34.25 -6.11 32.49
N THR A 4 -34.67 -6.82 31.46
CA THR A 4 -33.84 -7.86 30.87
C THR A 4 -32.56 -7.24 30.28
N PRO A 5 -31.36 -7.73 30.62
CA PRO A 5 -30.13 -7.23 30.01
C PRO A 5 -30.17 -7.45 28.50
N LYS A 6 -29.94 -6.38 27.76
CA LYS A 6 -29.90 -6.43 26.31
C LYS A 6 -28.46 -6.76 25.89
N ALA A 7 -28.31 -7.86 25.16
CA ALA A 7 -27.00 -8.18 24.59
C ALA A 7 -26.71 -7.20 23.46
N GLU A 8 -25.77 -6.32 23.70
CA GLU A 8 -25.24 -5.43 22.67
C GLU A 8 -23.92 -6.00 22.13
N PRO A 9 -23.70 -5.93 20.82
CA PRO A 9 -22.44 -6.40 20.26
C PRO A 9 -21.28 -5.59 20.79
N ILE A 10 -20.25 -6.26 21.29
CA ILE A 10 -19.02 -5.63 21.75
C ILE A 10 -18.28 -5.08 20.54
N HIS A 11 -18.02 -3.79 20.56
CA HIS A 11 -17.27 -3.14 19.48
C HIS A 11 -15.79 -3.51 19.61
N VAL A 12 -15.32 -4.40 18.74
CA VAL A 12 -13.92 -4.79 18.67
C VAL A 12 -13.20 -3.87 17.67
N GLN A 13 -12.11 -3.27 18.13
CA GLN A 13 -11.29 -2.44 17.25
C GLN A 13 -10.46 -3.33 16.31
N GLU A 14 -10.91 -3.47 15.09
CA GLU A 14 -10.20 -4.26 14.07
C GLU A 14 -9.06 -3.45 13.42
N PHE A 15 -8.01 -4.15 13.00
CA PHE A 15 -6.97 -3.57 12.16
C PHE A 15 -7.55 -3.29 10.77
N THR A 16 -7.69 -2.01 10.45
CA THR A 16 -8.25 -1.58 9.16
C THR A 16 -7.16 -1.01 8.26
N VAL A 17 -7.27 -1.30 6.97
CA VAL A 17 -6.42 -0.75 5.91
C VAL A 17 -7.17 0.42 5.25
N LYS A 18 -6.47 1.52 5.02
CA LYS A 18 -7.04 2.67 4.33
C LYS A 18 -7.46 2.28 2.92
N GLN A 19 -8.67 2.65 2.53
CA GLN A 19 -9.25 2.33 1.23
C GLN A 19 -9.25 3.53 0.29
N SER A 20 -9.43 3.25 -1.01
CA SER A 20 -9.61 4.28 -2.01
C SER A 20 -10.90 5.10 -1.77
N LYS A 21 -10.88 6.35 -2.20
CA LYS A 21 -12.06 7.22 -2.25
C LYS A 21 -13.11 6.77 -3.28
N TYR A 22 -12.74 5.87 -4.21
CA TYR A 22 -13.64 5.36 -5.25
C TYR A 22 -14.21 3.99 -4.86
N ASP A 23 -15.51 3.84 -4.88
CA ASP A 23 -16.20 2.60 -4.51
C ASP A 23 -16.07 1.49 -5.58
N VAL A 24 -15.81 1.88 -6.83
CA VAL A 24 -15.76 0.96 -7.97
C VAL A 24 -14.42 0.26 -8.14
N CYS A 25 -13.39 0.67 -7.43
CA CYS A 25 -12.08 0.04 -7.49
C CYS A 25 -11.96 -1.11 -6.47
N GLY A 26 -10.99 -2.01 -6.70
CA GLY A 26 -10.72 -3.11 -5.79
C GLY A 26 -10.34 -2.63 -4.39
N LYS A 27 -10.86 -3.31 -3.38
CA LYS A 27 -10.53 -3.00 -1.98
C LYS A 27 -9.15 -3.51 -1.61
N LEU A 28 -8.39 -2.70 -0.87
CA LEU A 28 -7.09 -3.10 -0.35
C LEU A 28 -7.24 -4.02 0.87
N PRO A 29 -6.37 -5.01 1.06
CA PRO A 29 -5.23 -5.38 0.21
C PRO A 29 -5.68 -6.12 -1.07
N ILE A 30 -5.05 -5.83 -2.20
CA ILE A 30 -5.38 -6.42 -3.50
C ILE A 30 -4.12 -6.80 -4.27
N ARG A 31 -4.22 -7.85 -5.06
CA ARG A 31 -3.23 -8.23 -6.07
C ARG A 31 -3.86 -8.11 -7.45
N SER A 32 -3.18 -7.42 -8.35
CA SER A 32 -3.70 -7.14 -9.68
C SER A 32 -2.68 -7.48 -10.75
N VAL A 33 -3.15 -7.97 -11.88
CA VAL A 33 -2.35 -8.19 -13.08
C VAL A 33 -3.01 -7.45 -14.25
N LEU A 34 -2.22 -6.66 -14.97
CA LEU A 34 -2.68 -5.89 -16.14
C LEU A 34 -2.15 -6.58 -17.41
N LEU A 35 -3.05 -7.17 -18.17
CA LEU A 35 -2.75 -7.81 -19.44
C LEU A 35 -3.31 -6.99 -20.58
N VAL A 36 -2.44 -6.22 -21.23
CA VAL A 36 -2.81 -5.31 -22.33
C VAL A 36 -1.74 -5.34 -23.41
N PRO A 37 -2.12 -5.12 -24.69
CA PRO A 37 -1.15 -5.01 -25.78
C PRO A 37 -0.19 -3.86 -25.59
N SER A 38 1.00 -3.94 -26.21
CA SER A 38 1.95 -2.84 -26.26
C SER A 38 1.32 -1.60 -26.91
N GLY A 39 1.59 -0.42 -26.34
CA GLY A 39 1.05 0.85 -26.84
C GLY A 39 -0.38 1.18 -26.41
N SER A 40 -1.01 0.37 -25.56
CA SER A 40 -2.38 0.60 -25.06
C SER A 40 -2.45 1.34 -23.73
N GLY A 41 -1.35 1.95 -23.29
CA GLY A 41 -1.32 2.73 -22.06
C GLY A 41 -1.15 1.92 -20.77
N LYS A 42 -0.57 0.72 -20.86
CA LYS A 42 -0.37 -0.17 -19.71
C LYS A 42 0.47 0.44 -18.57
N THR A 43 1.37 1.36 -18.89
CA THR A 43 2.19 2.06 -17.89
C THR A 43 1.42 3.21 -17.24
N VAL A 44 0.53 3.84 -17.97
CA VAL A 44 -0.29 4.97 -17.47
C VAL A 44 -1.27 4.53 -16.39
N LEU A 45 -1.86 3.35 -16.51
CA LEU A 45 -2.83 2.87 -15.54
C LEU A 45 -2.23 2.65 -14.13
N PRO A 46 -1.08 1.95 -13.96
CA PRO A 46 -0.44 1.86 -12.65
C PRO A 46 -0.05 3.23 -12.08
N GLN A 47 0.39 4.16 -12.91
CA GLN A 47 0.69 5.52 -12.47
C GLN A 47 -0.55 6.23 -11.94
N ASN A 48 -1.68 6.14 -12.63
CA ASN A 48 -2.95 6.69 -12.18
C ASN A 48 -3.46 6.01 -10.91
N MET A 49 -3.23 4.71 -10.76
CA MET A 49 -3.58 4.00 -9.53
C MET A 49 -2.83 4.57 -8.32
N ILE A 50 -1.56 4.90 -8.48
CA ILE A 50 -0.75 5.49 -7.41
C ILE A 50 -1.14 6.94 -7.15
N LEU A 51 -1.30 7.75 -8.21
CA LEU A 51 -1.46 9.19 -8.11
C LEU A 51 -2.89 9.64 -7.77
N ASP A 52 -3.89 8.84 -8.11
CA ASP A 52 -5.29 9.23 -7.95
C ASP A 52 -6.13 8.15 -7.25
N ILE A 53 -6.26 6.97 -7.84
CA ILE A 53 -7.21 5.93 -7.38
C ILE A 53 -6.92 5.52 -5.93
N TYR A 54 -5.67 5.21 -5.62
CA TYR A 54 -5.22 4.83 -4.28
C TYR A 54 -4.33 5.90 -3.64
N ARG A 55 -4.59 7.16 -3.96
CA ARG A 55 -3.84 8.28 -3.40
C ARG A 55 -3.92 8.28 -1.87
N ASP A 56 -2.79 8.47 -1.22
CA ASP A 56 -2.66 8.50 0.24
C ASP A 56 -3.06 7.19 0.96
N CYS A 57 -3.26 6.10 0.21
CA CYS A 57 -3.55 4.79 0.79
C CYS A 57 -2.30 4.02 1.24
N PHE A 58 -1.14 4.38 0.72
CA PHE A 58 0.10 3.67 0.96
C PHE A 58 1.09 4.54 1.75
N SER A 59 1.70 3.95 2.75
CA SER A 59 2.80 4.58 3.49
C SER A 59 4.16 4.36 2.81
N ARG A 60 4.30 3.36 1.97
CA ARG A 60 5.49 3.08 1.16
C ARG A 60 5.09 2.54 -0.20
N ILE A 61 5.83 2.91 -1.22
CA ILE A 61 5.61 2.48 -2.60
C ILE A 61 6.96 2.06 -3.19
N PHE A 62 7.00 0.86 -3.73
CA PHE A 62 8.19 0.33 -4.42
C PHE A 62 7.84 0.11 -5.89
N VAL A 63 8.71 0.54 -6.78
CA VAL A 63 8.51 0.41 -8.23
C VAL A 63 9.64 -0.39 -8.84
N CYS A 64 9.31 -1.45 -9.55
CA CYS A 64 10.25 -2.26 -10.31
C CYS A 64 9.89 -2.16 -11.80
N SER A 65 10.70 -1.45 -12.55
CA SER A 65 10.49 -1.25 -13.99
C SER A 65 11.82 -0.98 -14.69
N PRO A 66 12.09 -1.64 -15.83
CA PRO A 66 13.30 -1.37 -16.60
C PRO A 66 13.43 0.07 -17.09
N SER A 67 12.32 0.78 -17.22
CA SER A 67 12.25 2.15 -17.71
C SER A 67 12.20 3.21 -16.63
N ILE A 68 12.30 2.84 -15.36
CA ILE A 68 12.10 3.76 -14.22
C ILE A 68 13.05 4.96 -14.25
N GLU A 69 14.27 4.79 -14.73
CA GLU A 69 15.27 5.85 -14.79
C GLU A 69 15.27 6.64 -16.12
N VAL A 70 14.76 6.04 -17.19
CA VAL A 70 14.82 6.62 -18.54
C VAL A 70 13.48 7.19 -19.02
N ASP A 71 12.39 6.68 -18.54
CA ASP A 71 11.06 7.13 -18.96
C ASP A 71 10.57 8.30 -18.09
N VAL A 72 10.43 9.45 -18.71
CA VAL A 72 9.99 10.69 -18.04
C VAL A 72 8.56 10.61 -17.52
N THR A 73 7.75 9.66 -17.97
CA THR A 73 6.38 9.48 -17.49
C THR A 73 6.31 9.04 -16.03
N TRP A 74 7.39 8.49 -15.48
CA TRP A 74 7.52 8.16 -14.06
C TRP A 74 7.81 9.36 -13.16
N LYS A 75 8.17 10.49 -13.73
CA LYS A 75 8.54 11.69 -12.96
C LYS A 75 7.45 12.16 -11.99
N PRO A 76 6.18 12.23 -12.37
CA PRO A 76 5.11 12.59 -11.42
C PRO A 76 4.99 11.59 -10.25
N VAL A 77 5.18 10.30 -10.50
CA VAL A 77 5.15 9.27 -9.46
C VAL A 77 6.32 9.44 -8.49
N LYS A 78 7.53 9.67 -9.01
CA LYS A 78 8.71 9.94 -8.18
C LYS A 78 8.52 11.19 -7.32
N GLN A 79 7.99 12.26 -7.88
CA GLN A 79 7.69 13.49 -7.13
C GLN A 79 6.64 13.27 -6.05
N TYR A 80 5.60 12.50 -6.33
CA TYR A 80 4.58 12.15 -5.35
C TYR A 80 5.17 11.36 -4.18
N ILE A 81 6.01 10.36 -4.46
CA ILE A 81 6.66 9.54 -3.43
C ILE A 81 7.56 10.40 -2.54
N GLU A 82 8.38 11.28 -3.12
CA GLU A 82 9.29 12.13 -2.36
C GLU A 82 8.57 13.19 -1.53
N LYS A 83 7.56 13.85 -2.09
CA LYS A 83 6.88 14.98 -1.44
C LYS A 83 5.74 14.57 -0.54
N ARG A 84 4.93 13.61 -0.94
CA ARG A 84 3.70 13.23 -0.25
C ARG A 84 3.90 12.06 0.68
N VAL A 85 4.53 11.01 0.21
CA VAL A 85 4.86 9.82 1.00
C VAL A 85 6.07 10.10 1.89
N LYS A 86 6.90 11.08 1.52
CA LYS A 86 8.09 11.53 2.28
C LYS A 86 9.12 10.42 2.48
N VAL A 87 9.28 9.59 1.45
CA VAL A 87 10.31 8.55 1.41
C VAL A 87 11.28 8.87 0.30
N SER A 88 12.57 8.82 0.58
CA SER A 88 13.62 9.08 -0.41
C SER A 88 14.26 7.78 -0.86
N HIS A 89 14.56 7.70 -2.14
CA HIS A 89 15.36 6.62 -2.69
C HIS A 89 16.82 6.82 -2.30
N THR A 90 17.36 5.87 -1.55
CA THR A 90 18.77 5.87 -1.12
C THR A 90 19.42 4.53 -1.45
N ALA A 91 20.75 4.48 -1.39
CA ALA A 91 21.47 3.22 -1.58
C ALA A 91 21.17 2.19 -0.48
N GLU A 92 20.86 2.66 0.73
CA GLU A 92 20.51 1.81 1.87
C GLU A 92 19.05 1.35 1.86
N GLU A 93 18.15 2.23 1.41
CA GLU A 93 16.71 1.94 1.27
C GLU A 93 16.25 2.23 -0.16
N PRO A 94 16.56 1.38 -1.14
CA PRO A 94 16.13 1.59 -2.50
C PRO A 94 14.61 1.37 -2.64
N ILE A 95 13.94 2.26 -3.37
CA ILE A 95 12.51 2.17 -3.67
C ILE A 95 12.23 1.99 -5.16
N TYR A 96 13.21 2.33 -6.01
CA TYR A 96 13.12 2.15 -7.46
C TYR A 96 14.12 1.09 -7.91
N PHE A 97 13.64 0.13 -8.68
CA PHE A 97 14.43 -0.98 -9.20
C PHE A 97 14.27 -1.01 -10.71
N ASP A 98 15.40 -1.02 -11.43
CA ASP A 98 15.43 -1.11 -12.88
C ASP A 98 15.43 -2.57 -13.40
N HIS A 99 15.55 -3.53 -12.50
CA HIS A 99 15.54 -4.96 -12.79
C HIS A 99 14.84 -5.75 -11.69
N TYR A 100 14.49 -6.99 -11.98
CA TYR A 100 13.91 -7.90 -10.99
C TYR A 100 15.00 -8.42 -10.05
N ASP A 101 14.89 -8.10 -8.78
CA ASP A 101 15.78 -8.56 -7.72
C ASP A 101 14.95 -9.35 -6.70
N PRO A 102 15.01 -10.70 -6.73
CA PRO A 102 14.21 -11.53 -5.83
C PRO A 102 14.63 -11.39 -4.36
N GLU A 103 15.89 -11.11 -4.05
CA GLU A 103 16.34 -10.90 -2.68
C GLU A 103 15.78 -9.59 -2.10
N ALA A 104 15.86 -8.51 -2.86
CA ALA A 104 15.29 -7.23 -2.46
C ALA A 104 13.77 -7.34 -2.25
N LEU A 105 13.05 -8.01 -3.14
CA LEU A 105 11.62 -8.23 -3.01
C LEU A 105 11.30 -9.06 -1.76
N ALA A 106 12.03 -10.13 -1.51
CA ALA A 106 11.86 -10.96 -0.31
C ALA A 106 12.07 -10.15 0.98
N ASN A 107 13.08 -9.30 1.02
CA ASN A 107 13.36 -8.43 2.17
C ASN A 107 12.25 -7.41 2.40
N ILE A 108 11.71 -6.81 1.34
CA ILE A 108 10.58 -5.87 1.41
C ILE A 108 9.35 -6.56 1.98
N LEU A 109 9.00 -7.74 1.48
CA LEU A 109 7.84 -8.51 1.95
C LEU A 109 8.00 -8.96 3.39
N ASP A 110 9.18 -9.39 3.79
CA ASP A 110 9.47 -9.82 5.17
C ASP A 110 9.37 -8.64 6.15
N THR A 111 9.94 -7.50 5.79
CA THR A 111 9.84 -6.27 6.58
C THR A 111 8.40 -5.82 6.73
N GLN A 112 7.63 -5.85 5.65
CA GLN A 112 6.20 -5.50 5.68
C GLN A 112 5.40 -6.44 6.56
N HIS A 113 5.70 -7.72 6.52
CA HIS A 113 5.05 -8.72 7.37
C HIS A 113 5.31 -8.45 8.86
N LYS A 114 6.55 -8.13 9.22
CA LYS A 114 6.92 -7.74 10.59
C LYS A 114 6.19 -6.49 11.05
N ILE A 115 6.14 -5.46 10.23
CA ILE A 115 5.42 -4.21 10.53
C ILE A 115 3.93 -4.48 10.75
N THR A 116 3.30 -5.26 9.89
CA THR A 116 1.89 -5.62 10.00
C THR A 116 1.60 -6.38 11.29
N ASN A 117 2.46 -7.34 11.67
CA ASN A 117 2.31 -8.08 12.90
C ASN A 117 2.42 -7.20 14.15
N VAL A 118 3.36 -6.24 14.15
CA VAL A 118 3.49 -5.26 15.26
C VAL A 118 2.24 -4.39 15.37
N LEU A 119 1.70 -3.92 14.26
CA LEU A 119 0.48 -3.10 14.25
C LEU A 119 -0.73 -3.88 14.74
N LYS A 120 -0.89 -5.14 14.34
CA LYS A 120 -1.96 -6.02 14.83
C LYS A 120 -1.85 -6.26 16.33
N LYS A 121 -0.65 -6.55 16.84
CA LYS A 121 -0.41 -6.71 18.28
C LYS A 121 -0.75 -5.45 19.07
N ARG A 122 -0.48 -4.27 18.55
CA ARG A 122 -0.87 -3.00 19.19
C ARG A 122 -2.38 -2.82 19.26
N CYS A 123 -3.11 -3.22 18.22
CA CYS A 123 -4.56 -3.22 18.24
C CYS A 123 -5.10 -4.17 19.29
N ASP A 124 -4.58 -5.39 19.37
CA ASP A 124 -4.97 -6.39 20.37
C ASP A 124 -4.64 -5.90 21.80
N ALA A 125 -3.49 -5.31 22.01
CA ALA A 125 -3.10 -4.76 23.32
C ALA A 125 -4.05 -3.63 23.79
N LYS A 126 -4.60 -2.84 22.88
CA LYS A 126 -5.62 -1.83 23.22
C LYS A 126 -6.94 -2.44 23.66
N LEU A 127 -7.28 -3.63 23.18
CA LEU A 127 -8.49 -4.36 23.60
C LEU A 127 -8.40 -4.85 25.04
N PHE A 128 -7.22 -5.17 25.53
CA PHE A 128 -7.00 -5.73 26.88
C PHE A 128 -6.71 -4.66 27.95
N LYS A 129 -6.77 -3.40 27.62
CA LYS A 129 -6.56 -2.28 28.57
C LYS A 129 -7.83 -1.81 29.30
N TYR A 130 -8.89 -2.56 29.20
CA TYR A 130 -10.15 -2.25 29.88
C TYR A 130 -10.45 -3.19 31.01
#